data_0b9ed33b2bef859fe41803c290bae591
#
_entry.id   0b9ed33b2bef859fe41803c290bae591
#
_cell.length_a   1.000
_cell.length_b   1.000
_cell.length_c   1.000
_cell.angle_alpha   90.00
_cell.angle_beta   90.00
_cell.angle_gamma   90.00
#
_symmetry.space_group_name_H-M   'P 1'
#
loop_
_entity.id
_entity.type
_entity.pdbx_description
1 polymer ?
#
loop_
_entity_poly.entity_id
_entity_poly.type
_entity_poly.pdbx_seq_one_letter_code
_entity_poly.pdbx_strand_id
1 'polypeptide(L)'
;MGSRYSGLRTVVPWMRRYGGVVVSPEYRLAPESPAPTAVEDCYATVCWAVDNAAALGADPGRVVLVGASAGGGLALGVLLMARDRHGPQVLGALADYPMLDDRTGQEDGSVSGLQYLHQGTWPSAYNNVAWEAALGRRRGTEAVSPYEAPAWATWLGDLPPVFLSVASAEPFRDEVVALASALWRDGGVAELHVFPGGTHAMEEVSTTWLARGLGAARDAWVERLLVPEDPGTNLLAVARAGTYPALSEQVLAGSPLAQGPLEGLEVLHHGAAVGLDVP
;
A
#
# COMPACT_ATOMS: atom_id res chain seq x y z
N MET A 1 -8.55 12.18 12.69
CA MET A 1 -8.66 11.38 13.94
C MET A 1 -7.34 10.71 14.20
N GLY A 2 -7.05 10.38 15.46
CA GLY A 2 -5.79 9.78 15.88
C GLY A 2 -4.79 10.79 16.42
N SER A 3 -3.60 10.31 16.73
CA SER A 3 -2.47 11.10 17.24
C SER A 3 -1.17 10.44 16.79
N ARG A 4 -0.03 11.10 17.01
CA ARG A 4 1.29 10.52 16.74
C ARG A 4 1.58 9.17 17.42
N TYR A 5 0.75 8.74 18.34
CA TYR A 5 0.89 7.43 18.99
C TYR A 5 0.14 6.30 18.26
N SER A 6 -0.76 6.66 17.34
CA SER A 6 -1.50 5.68 16.55
C SER A 6 -0.53 4.91 15.64
N GLY A 7 -0.72 3.58 15.55
CA GLY A 7 0.13 2.73 14.71
C GLY A 7 1.52 2.38 15.24
N LEU A 8 2.01 2.99 16.34
CA LEU A 8 3.33 2.68 16.89
C LEU A 8 3.50 1.20 17.26
N ARG A 9 2.40 0.52 17.61
CA ARG A 9 2.42 -0.91 17.91
C ARG A 9 2.94 -1.75 16.75
N THR A 10 2.67 -1.34 15.53
CA THR A 10 3.14 -2.01 14.31
C THR A 10 4.62 -1.79 14.07
N VAL A 11 5.13 -0.58 14.24
CA VAL A 11 6.51 -0.23 13.83
C VAL A 11 7.57 -0.44 14.91
N VAL A 12 7.20 -0.36 16.20
CA VAL A 12 8.15 -0.53 17.32
C VAL A 12 8.83 -1.91 17.33
N PRO A 13 8.15 -3.04 17.03
CA PRO A 13 8.83 -4.34 16.89
C PRO A 13 9.93 -4.34 15.81
N TRP A 14 9.70 -3.70 14.67
CA TRP A 14 10.69 -3.60 13.59
C TRP A 14 11.88 -2.74 13.99
N MET A 15 11.62 -1.58 14.63
CA MET A 15 12.69 -0.76 15.19
C MET A 15 13.60 -1.57 16.13
N ARG A 16 13.02 -2.41 16.99
CA ARG A 16 13.80 -3.25 17.91
C ARG A 16 14.56 -4.38 17.21
N ARG A 17 13.97 -4.96 16.16
CA ARG A 17 14.53 -6.09 15.43
C ARG A 17 15.68 -5.69 14.50
N TYR A 18 15.51 -4.58 13.78
CA TYR A 18 16.43 -4.16 12.72
C TYR A 18 17.34 -2.99 13.12
N GLY A 19 17.16 -2.44 14.30
CA GLY A 19 17.76 -1.17 14.69
C GLY A 19 17.16 -0.02 13.89
N GLY A 20 16.99 1.13 14.49
CA GLY A 20 16.46 2.28 13.78
C GLY A 20 15.72 3.25 14.69
N VAL A 21 15.13 4.28 14.08
CA VAL A 21 14.39 5.32 14.74
C VAL A 21 13.01 5.43 14.13
N VAL A 22 12.00 5.62 14.97
CA VAL A 22 10.63 5.92 14.53
C VAL A 22 10.39 7.41 14.71
N VAL A 23 10.03 8.09 13.62
CA VAL A 23 9.58 9.47 13.64
C VAL A 23 8.10 9.50 13.30
N SER A 24 7.26 9.93 14.23
CA SER A 24 5.82 9.96 14.06
C SER A 24 5.31 11.40 14.24
N PRO A 25 4.81 12.06 13.18
CA PRO A 25 4.34 13.43 13.26
C PRO A 25 3.01 13.54 13.98
N GLU A 26 2.82 14.62 14.73
CA GLU A 26 1.50 15.10 15.12
C GLU A 26 1.02 16.05 14.02
N TYR A 27 0.60 15.51 12.87
CA TYR A 27 0.14 16.33 11.76
C TYR A 27 -1.21 16.99 12.07
N ARG A 28 -1.42 18.19 11.54
CA ARG A 28 -2.64 18.97 11.75
C ARG A 28 -3.84 18.28 11.09
N LEU A 29 -4.97 18.35 11.75
CA LEU A 29 -6.18 17.63 11.35
C LEU A 29 -7.23 18.56 10.75
N ALA A 30 -8.01 18.02 9.81
CA ALA A 30 -9.25 18.61 9.35
C ALA A 30 -10.35 18.45 10.43
N PRO A 31 -11.34 19.37 10.50
CA PRO A 31 -11.56 20.49 9.57
C PRO A 31 -10.75 21.74 9.90
N GLU A 32 -10.10 21.85 11.09
CA GLU A 32 -9.36 23.03 11.53
C GLU A 32 -8.19 23.37 10.59
N SER A 33 -7.60 22.33 10.01
CA SER A 33 -6.54 22.44 9.01
C SER A 33 -6.88 21.55 7.81
N PRO A 34 -7.57 22.11 6.81
CA PRO A 34 -7.99 21.34 5.64
C PRO A 34 -6.79 20.89 4.79
N ALA A 35 -7.02 19.93 3.91
CA ALA A 35 -6.03 19.49 2.95
C ALA A 35 -5.58 20.66 2.04
N PRO A 36 -4.26 20.73 1.69
CA PRO A 36 -3.24 19.68 1.80
C PRO A 36 -2.42 19.69 3.11
N THR A 37 -2.86 20.36 4.17
CA THR A 37 -2.06 20.60 5.38
C THR A 37 -1.44 19.31 5.94
N ALA A 38 -2.21 18.25 6.10
CA ALA A 38 -1.74 17.00 6.70
C ALA A 38 -0.61 16.34 5.88
N VAL A 39 -0.74 16.28 4.56
CA VAL A 39 0.29 15.68 3.70
C VAL A 39 1.55 16.54 3.65
N GLU A 40 1.43 17.87 3.69
CA GLU A 40 2.58 18.79 3.77
C GLU A 40 3.31 18.65 5.11
N ASP A 41 2.60 18.51 6.22
CA ASP A 41 3.20 18.26 7.54
C ASP A 41 3.97 16.94 7.56
N CYS A 42 3.39 15.88 6.97
CA CYS A 42 4.03 14.58 6.85
C CYS A 42 5.28 14.65 5.95
N TYR A 43 5.21 15.34 4.81
CA TYR A 43 6.34 15.53 3.92
C TYR A 43 7.48 16.32 4.59
N ALA A 44 7.14 17.42 5.28
CA ALA A 44 8.11 18.18 6.06
C ALA A 44 8.79 17.34 7.16
N THR A 45 8.03 16.42 7.77
CA THR A 45 8.57 15.48 8.75
C THR A 45 9.60 14.53 8.13
N VAL A 46 9.35 14.03 6.92
CA VAL A 46 10.31 13.15 6.20
C VAL A 46 11.58 13.94 5.86
N CYS A 47 11.45 15.16 5.33
CA CYS A 47 12.59 16.02 5.06
C CYS A 47 13.41 16.26 6.34
N TRP A 48 12.75 16.63 7.44
CA TRP A 48 13.41 16.84 8.73
C TRP A 48 14.12 15.57 9.23
N ALA A 49 13.50 14.40 9.11
CA ALA A 49 14.09 13.13 9.54
C ALA A 49 15.36 12.79 8.77
N VAL A 50 15.38 13.03 7.46
CA VAL A 50 16.55 12.83 6.61
C VAL A 50 17.66 13.83 6.96
N ASP A 51 17.34 15.11 7.09
CA ASP A 51 18.29 16.17 7.44
C ASP A 51 18.93 15.95 8.81
N ASN A 52 18.21 15.32 9.74
CA ASN A 52 18.66 15.05 11.10
C ASN A 52 19.07 13.59 11.34
N ALA A 53 19.14 12.75 10.30
CA ALA A 53 19.37 11.32 10.42
C ALA A 53 20.65 10.98 11.20
N ALA A 54 21.74 11.70 10.95
CA ALA A 54 23.01 11.51 11.65
C ALA A 54 22.89 11.78 13.17
N ALA A 55 22.15 12.83 13.56
CA ALA A 55 21.91 13.15 14.96
C ALA A 55 20.98 12.11 15.64
N LEU A 56 20.11 11.49 14.86
CA LEU A 56 19.22 10.42 15.30
C LEU A 56 19.90 9.04 15.35
N GLY A 57 21.12 8.92 14.81
CA GLY A 57 21.81 7.63 14.65
C GLY A 57 21.20 6.76 13.57
N ALA A 58 20.57 7.36 12.56
CA ALA A 58 19.88 6.68 11.46
C ALA A 58 20.60 6.90 10.11
N ASP A 59 20.27 6.06 9.14
CA ASP A 59 20.76 6.18 7.77
C ASP A 59 19.71 6.94 6.92
N PRO A 60 20.05 8.12 6.37
CA PRO A 60 19.13 8.92 5.56
C PRO A 60 18.70 8.23 4.26
N GLY A 61 19.46 7.26 3.75
CA GLY A 61 19.13 6.47 2.57
C GLY A 61 18.19 5.29 2.86
N ARG A 62 17.81 5.06 4.11
CA ARG A 62 16.98 3.91 4.54
C ARG A 62 15.68 4.33 5.20
N VAL A 63 15.01 5.30 4.65
CA VAL A 63 13.71 5.78 5.11
C VAL A 63 12.59 4.89 4.58
N VAL A 64 11.73 4.40 5.47
CA VAL A 64 10.51 3.64 5.11
C VAL A 64 9.31 4.41 5.62
N LEU A 65 8.34 4.65 4.74
CA LEU A 65 7.06 5.25 5.12
C LEU A 65 6.10 4.15 5.56
N VAL A 66 5.40 4.36 6.67
CA VAL A 66 4.38 3.43 7.17
C VAL A 66 3.13 4.21 7.55
N GLY A 67 1.99 3.77 7.03
CA GLY A 67 0.72 4.40 7.34
C GLY A 67 -0.46 3.43 7.23
N ALA A 68 -1.52 3.71 7.99
CA ALA A 68 -2.76 2.96 7.95
C ALA A 68 -3.95 3.91 7.72
N SER A 69 -4.95 3.48 6.96
CA SER A 69 -6.16 4.25 6.70
C SER A 69 -5.84 5.62 6.09
N ALA A 70 -6.28 6.72 6.71
CA ALA A 70 -5.88 8.07 6.31
C ALA A 70 -4.35 8.25 6.28
N GLY A 71 -3.63 7.67 7.27
CA GLY A 71 -2.17 7.67 7.30
C GLY A 71 -1.53 6.91 6.15
N GLY A 72 -2.18 5.85 5.64
CA GLY A 72 -1.76 5.13 4.44
C GLY A 72 -1.89 5.99 3.18
N GLY A 73 -2.99 6.72 3.04
CA GLY A 73 -3.16 7.72 1.98
C GLY A 73 -2.11 8.82 2.05
N LEU A 74 -1.86 9.36 3.25
CA LEU A 74 -0.82 10.37 3.49
C LEU A 74 0.59 9.84 3.15
N ALA A 75 0.93 8.59 3.52
CA ALA A 75 2.22 7.99 3.18
C ALA A 75 2.43 7.90 1.66
N LEU A 76 1.40 7.51 0.91
CA LEU A 76 1.45 7.48 -0.56
C LEU A 76 1.47 8.88 -1.17
N GLY A 77 0.72 9.84 -0.62
CA GLY A 77 0.80 11.24 -1.01
C GLY A 77 2.21 11.83 -0.82
N VAL A 78 2.85 11.55 0.32
CA VAL A 78 4.24 11.94 0.60
C VAL A 78 5.21 11.26 -0.37
N LEU A 79 4.97 10.00 -0.72
CA LEU A 79 5.79 9.28 -1.68
C LEU A 79 5.75 9.95 -3.07
N LEU A 80 4.56 10.34 -3.54
CA LEU A 80 4.37 11.10 -4.76
C LEU A 80 5.06 12.46 -4.70
N MET A 81 4.90 13.18 -3.58
CA MET A 81 5.59 14.47 -3.38
C MET A 81 7.10 14.33 -3.39
N ALA A 82 7.66 13.30 -2.76
CA ALA A 82 9.09 13.06 -2.73
C ALA A 82 9.66 12.82 -4.14
N ARG A 83 8.96 12.04 -4.96
CA ARG A 83 9.31 11.84 -6.36
C ARG A 83 9.26 13.15 -7.16
N ASP A 84 8.13 13.84 -7.13
CA ASP A 84 7.84 14.98 -8.00
C ASP A 84 8.63 16.23 -7.63
N ARG A 85 8.97 16.37 -6.36
CA ARG A 85 9.80 17.47 -5.82
C ARG A 85 11.29 17.15 -5.82
N HIS A 86 11.71 15.98 -6.31
CA HIS A 86 13.10 15.51 -6.20
C HIS A 86 13.63 15.60 -4.76
N GLY A 87 12.77 15.24 -3.82
CA GLY A 87 13.01 15.33 -2.39
C GLY A 87 13.73 14.11 -1.81
N PRO A 88 13.52 13.83 -0.51
CA PRO A 88 14.19 12.72 0.15
C PRO A 88 13.94 11.38 -0.53
N GLN A 89 14.98 10.56 -0.63
CA GLN A 89 14.83 9.20 -1.10
C GLN A 89 14.14 8.34 -0.05
N VAL A 90 13.13 7.57 -0.49
CA VAL A 90 12.37 6.65 0.33
C VAL A 90 12.67 5.23 -0.15
N LEU A 91 13.00 4.33 0.77
CA LEU A 91 13.33 2.94 0.46
C LEU A 91 12.09 2.14 0.04
N GLY A 92 10.95 2.45 0.66
CA GLY A 92 9.66 1.84 0.36
C GLY A 92 8.54 2.44 1.21
N ALA A 93 7.29 2.15 0.85
CA ALA A 93 6.11 2.56 1.59
C ALA A 93 5.20 1.37 1.91
N LEU A 94 4.76 1.26 3.17
CA LEU A 94 3.76 0.31 3.63
C LEU A 94 2.48 1.06 3.95
N ALA A 95 1.41 0.75 3.22
CA ALA A 95 0.12 1.38 3.38
C ALA A 95 -0.97 0.32 3.63
N ASP A 96 -1.46 0.28 4.86
CA ASP A 96 -2.52 -0.63 5.25
C ASP A 96 -3.89 0.00 5.04
N TYR A 97 -4.76 -0.70 4.31
CA TYR A 97 -6.12 -0.25 3.99
C TYR A 97 -6.18 1.27 3.76
N PRO A 98 -5.31 1.82 2.88
CA PRO A 98 -5.17 3.25 2.72
C PRO A 98 -6.43 3.90 2.16
N MET A 99 -6.73 5.10 2.65
CA MET A 99 -7.77 5.99 2.17
C MET A 99 -7.22 6.78 0.96
N LEU A 100 -7.67 6.46 -0.27
CA LEU A 100 -7.02 6.89 -1.52
C LEU A 100 -7.90 7.73 -2.41
N ASP A 101 -9.21 7.45 -2.43
CA ASP A 101 -10.15 8.02 -3.39
C ASP A 101 -11.26 8.78 -2.66
N ASP A 102 -11.30 10.08 -2.86
CA ASP A 102 -12.29 10.96 -2.26
C ASP A 102 -13.70 10.76 -2.83
N ARG A 103 -13.85 10.00 -3.95
CA ARG A 103 -15.12 9.61 -4.55
C ARG A 103 -15.72 8.34 -3.94
N THR A 104 -14.95 7.57 -3.16
CA THR A 104 -15.44 6.34 -2.53
C THR A 104 -16.67 6.61 -1.67
N GLY A 105 -17.76 5.87 -1.94
CA GLY A 105 -19.06 6.03 -1.29
C GLY A 105 -19.97 7.06 -1.97
N GLN A 106 -19.60 7.64 -3.12
CA GLN A 106 -20.45 8.40 -4.02
C GLN A 106 -20.99 7.50 -5.14
N GLU A 107 -22.00 7.96 -5.88
CA GLU A 107 -22.66 7.18 -6.94
C GLU A 107 -21.71 6.77 -8.07
N ASP A 108 -20.74 7.60 -8.38
CA ASP A 108 -19.69 7.39 -9.37
C ASP A 108 -18.40 6.78 -8.79
N GLY A 109 -18.44 6.41 -7.51
CA GLY A 109 -17.34 5.80 -6.80
C GLY A 109 -17.21 4.28 -7.01
N SER A 110 -16.42 3.65 -6.17
CA SER A 110 -16.16 2.20 -6.23
C SER A 110 -17.36 1.36 -5.79
N VAL A 111 -17.46 0.12 -6.31
CA VAL A 111 -18.49 -0.83 -5.90
C VAL A 111 -18.40 -1.14 -4.41
N SER A 112 -17.19 -1.36 -3.87
CA SER A 112 -17.00 -1.61 -2.43
C SER A 112 -17.44 -0.41 -1.58
N GLY A 113 -17.23 0.81 -2.05
CA GLY A 113 -17.71 2.01 -1.38
C GLY A 113 -19.23 2.04 -1.22
N LEU A 114 -19.98 1.58 -2.22
CA LEU A 114 -21.44 1.47 -2.14
C LEU A 114 -21.90 0.25 -1.35
N GLN A 115 -21.22 -0.90 -1.48
CA GLN A 115 -21.52 -2.12 -0.72
C GLN A 115 -21.43 -1.91 0.79
N TYR A 116 -20.44 -1.14 1.24
CA TYR A 116 -20.19 -0.91 2.66
C TYR A 116 -20.56 0.53 3.08
N LEU A 117 -21.61 1.08 2.50
CA LEU A 117 -22.07 2.45 2.78
C LEU A 117 -22.39 2.66 4.27
N HIS A 118 -23.05 1.67 4.91
CA HIS A 118 -23.49 1.74 6.29
C HIS A 118 -23.00 0.58 7.16
N GLN A 119 -22.11 -0.25 6.66
CA GLN A 119 -21.66 -1.48 7.34
C GLN A 119 -20.13 -1.50 7.52
N GLY A 120 -19.70 -2.29 8.51
CA GLY A 120 -18.27 -2.45 8.83
C GLY A 120 -17.80 -1.52 9.94
N THR A 121 -16.52 -1.63 10.28
CA THR A 121 -15.88 -0.80 11.33
C THR A 121 -15.63 0.64 10.86
N TRP A 122 -15.52 0.85 9.55
CA TRP A 122 -15.40 2.17 8.90
C TRP A 122 -16.29 2.22 7.66
N PRO A 123 -17.60 2.49 7.80
CA PRO A 123 -18.50 2.59 6.65
C PRO A 123 -18.22 3.83 5.81
N SER A 124 -18.55 3.78 4.51
CA SER A 124 -18.39 4.90 3.59
C SER A 124 -19.13 6.16 4.02
N ALA A 125 -20.21 6.02 4.77
CA ALA A 125 -20.91 7.18 5.34
C ALA A 125 -20.00 8.02 6.24
N TYR A 126 -19.14 7.37 7.05
CA TYR A 126 -18.14 8.08 7.87
C TYR A 126 -16.98 8.60 7.02
N ASN A 127 -16.58 7.82 6.01
CA ASN A 127 -15.56 8.24 5.06
C ASN A 127 -15.98 9.49 4.30
N ASN A 128 -17.26 9.60 3.93
CA ASN A 128 -17.82 10.79 3.28
C ASN A 128 -17.64 12.04 4.14
N VAL A 129 -17.96 11.94 5.44
CA VAL A 129 -17.78 13.05 6.38
C VAL A 129 -16.30 13.43 6.52
N ALA A 130 -15.40 12.42 6.54
CA ALA A 130 -13.96 12.67 6.64
C ALA A 130 -13.42 13.40 5.40
N TRP A 131 -13.79 12.98 4.19
CA TRP A 131 -13.41 13.65 2.96
C TRP A 131 -14.00 15.05 2.83
N GLU A 132 -15.25 15.25 3.24
CA GLU A 132 -15.87 16.58 3.27
C GLU A 132 -15.16 17.53 4.23
N ALA A 133 -14.77 17.03 5.41
CA ALA A 133 -14.00 17.82 6.36
C ALA A 133 -12.61 18.20 5.80
N ALA A 134 -11.95 17.28 5.08
CA ALA A 134 -10.61 17.50 4.53
C ALA A 134 -10.62 18.40 3.29
N LEU A 135 -11.51 18.16 2.33
CA LEU A 135 -11.48 18.76 0.99
C LEU A 135 -12.56 19.82 0.74
N GLY A 136 -13.63 19.78 1.53
CA GLY A 136 -14.77 20.68 1.35
C GLY A 136 -15.35 20.58 -0.06
N ARG A 137 -15.58 21.74 -0.70
CA ARG A 137 -16.17 21.82 -2.05
C ARG A 137 -15.27 21.27 -3.17
N ARG A 138 -14.01 21.00 -2.91
CA ARG A 138 -13.09 20.43 -3.89
C ARG A 138 -13.27 18.91 -4.07
N ARG A 139 -13.91 18.24 -3.11
CA ARG A 139 -14.16 16.80 -3.13
C ARG A 139 -14.77 16.34 -4.45
N GLY A 140 -14.25 15.29 -5.04
CA GLY A 140 -14.74 14.71 -6.30
C GLY A 140 -14.44 15.55 -7.55
N THR A 141 -13.59 16.57 -7.46
CA THR A 141 -13.26 17.46 -8.58
C THR A 141 -11.78 17.40 -8.93
N GLU A 142 -11.43 17.82 -10.15
CA GLU A 142 -10.04 17.93 -10.61
C GLU A 142 -9.18 18.92 -9.81
N ALA A 143 -9.77 19.66 -8.88
CA ALA A 143 -9.05 20.54 -7.95
C ALA A 143 -8.40 19.75 -6.78
N VAL A 144 -8.67 18.46 -6.64
CA VAL A 144 -8.00 17.57 -5.67
C VAL A 144 -6.72 17.06 -6.28
N SER A 145 -5.61 17.28 -5.58
CA SER A 145 -4.31 16.83 -6.06
C SER A 145 -4.07 15.34 -5.75
N PRO A 146 -3.19 14.65 -6.52
CA PRO A 146 -2.78 13.28 -6.21
C PRO A 146 -2.10 13.12 -4.84
N TYR A 147 -1.60 14.20 -4.28
CA TYR A 147 -0.99 14.18 -2.95
C TYR A 147 -2.04 14.10 -1.83
N GLU A 148 -3.22 14.64 -2.07
CA GLU A 148 -4.35 14.64 -1.14
C GLU A 148 -5.18 13.36 -1.26
N ALA A 149 -5.38 12.88 -2.50
CA ALA A 149 -6.09 11.64 -2.83
C ALA A 149 -5.31 10.89 -3.93
N PRO A 150 -4.47 9.91 -3.57
CA PRO A 150 -3.57 9.22 -4.51
C PRO A 150 -4.25 8.54 -5.71
N ALA A 151 -5.55 8.25 -5.64
CA ALA A 151 -6.33 7.73 -6.76
C ALA A 151 -6.45 8.71 -7.95
N TRP A 152 -6.16 9.99 -7.77
CA TRP A 152 -6.08 10.98 -8.85
C TRP A 152 -4.74 10.96 -9.60
N ALA A 153 -3.76 10.16 -9.16
CA ALA A 153 -2.49 10.06 -9.86
C ALA A 153 -2.69 9.41 -11.25
N THR A 154 -2.27 10.10 -12.28
CA THR A 154 -2.33 9.61 -13.67
C THR A 154 -1.14 8.75 -14.02
N TRP A 155 -0.05 8.84 -13.27
CA TRP A 155 1.16 8.07 -13.43
C TRP A 155 1.81 7.75 -12.07
N LEU A 156 2.18 6.48 -11.87
CA LEU A 156 2.72 5.93 -10.64
C LEU A 156 4.11 5.28 -10.85
N GLY A 157 4.76 5.56 -11.97
CA GLY A 157 6.11 5.10 -12.22
C GLY A 157 7.15 5.81 -11.34
N ASP A 158 8.36 5.27 -11.32
CA ASP A 158 9.52 5.77 -10.55
C ASP A 158 9.30 5.87 -9.04
N LEU A 159 8.30 5.17 -8.51
CA LEU A 159 8.10 5.03 -7.08
C LEU A 159 8.91 3.84 -6.54
N PRO A 160 9.40 3.90 -5.28
CA PRO A 160 9.99 2.75 -4.62
C PRO A 160 8.93 1.65 -4.37
N PRO A 161 9.33 0.45 -3.95
CA PRO A 161 8.40 -0.63 -3.64
C PRO A 161 7.30 -0.20 -2.66
N VAL A 162 6.06 -0.60 -2.95
CA VAL A 162 4.88 -0.31 -2.15
C VAL A 162 4.23 -1.60 -1.67
N PHE A 163 4.01 -1.71 -0.37
CA PHE A 163 3.14 -2.73 0.21
C PHE A 163 1.75 -2.16 0.42
N LEU A 164 0.75 -2.90 -0.03
CA LEU A 164 -0.66 -2.56 0.12
C LEU A 164 -1.39 -3.73 0.78
N SER A 165 -2.18 -3.45 1.78
CA SER A 165 -3.11 -4.41 2.35
C SER A 165 -4.52 -3.83 2.41
N VAL A 166 -5.51 -4.69 2.26
CA VAL A 166 -6.92 -4.31 2.41
C VAL A 166 -7.75 -5.53 2.78
N ALA A 167 -8.84 -5.33 3.50
CA ALA A 167 -9.80 -6.38 3.76
C ALA A 167 -10.86 -6.44 2.64
N SER A 168 -11.43 -7.63 2.38
CA SER A 168 -12.44 -7.75 1.32
C SER A 168 -13.80 -7.17 1.70
N ALA A 169 -14.08 -7.00 3.00
CA ALA A 169 -15.35 -6.48 3.51
C ALA A 169 -15.20 -5.05 4.08
N GLU A 170 -14.65 -4.15 3.27
CA GLU A 170 -14.50 -2.73 3.61
C GLU A 170 -14.60 -1.82 2.38
N PRO A 171 -14.88 -0.51 2.56
CA PRO A 171 -15.07 0.44 1.46
C PRO A 171 -13.84 0.60 0.57
N PHE A 172 -12.63 0.54 1.12
CA PHE A 172 -11.38 0.85 0.42
C PHE A 172 -10.86 -0.29 -0.45
N ARG A 173 -11.51 -1.46 -0.46
CA ARG A 173 -11.07 -2.63 -1.23
C ARG A 173 -10.75 -2.28 -2.68
N ASP A 174 -11.70 -1.69 -3.37
CA ASP A 174 -11.59 -1.51 -4.82
C ASP A 174 -10.57 -0.42 -5.18
N GLU A 175 -10.49 0.66 -4.41
CA GLU A 175 -9.51 1.73 -4.64
C GLU A 175 -8.06 1.24 -4.40
N VAL A 176 -7.85 0.38 -3.40
CA VAL A 176 -6.53 -0.22 -3.11
C VAL A 176 -6.12 -1.19 -4.22
N VAL A 177 -7.04 -2.03 -4.70
CA VAL A 177 -6.79 -2.94 -5.83
C VAL A 177 -6.50 -2.16 -7.11
N ALA A 178 -7.24 -1.09 -7.37
CA ALA A 178 -7.04 -0.22 -8.53
C ALA A 178 -5.67 0.45 -8.48
N LEU A 179 -5.23 0.96 -7.32
CA LEU A 179 -3.93 1.57 -7.15
C LEU A 179 -2.79 0.56 -7.39
N ALA A 180 -2.89 -0.66 -6.86
CA ALA A 180 -1.92 -1.71 -7.11
C ALA A 180 -1.80 -2.02 -8.61
N SER A 181 -2.94 -2.14 -9.29
CA SER A 181 -2.99 -2.38 -10.74
C SER A 181 -2.37 -1.24 -11.53
N ALA A 182 -2.57 0.01 -11.10
CA ALA A 182 -1.97 1.19 -11.71
C ALA A 182 -0.45 1.23 -11.49
N LEU A 183 0.04 0.89 -10.28
CA LEU A 183 1.47 0.76 -10.00
C LEU A 183 2.15 -0.24 -10.93
N TRP A 184 1.57 -1.44 -11.12
CA TRP A 184 2.12 -2.46 -12.02
C TRP A 184 2.08 -2.01 -13.48
N ARG A 185 0.97 -1.40 -13.93
CA ARG A 185 0.85 -0.85 -15.30
C ARG A 185 1.95 0.14 -15.60
N ASP A 186 2.32 0.97 -14.64
CA ASP A 186 3.31 2.02 -14.79
C ASP A 186 4.76 1.54 -14.47
N GLY A 187 4.97 0.21 -14.37
CA GLY A 187 6.28 -0.41 -14.15
C GLY A 187 6.77 -0.40 -12.70
N GLY A 188 5.91 -0.02 -11.75
CA GLY A 188 6.23 -0.01 -10.34
C GLY A 188 6.17 -1.40 -9.68
N VAL A 189 6.73 -1.50 -8.48
CA VAL A 189 6.71 -2.72 -7.66
C VAL A 189 5.70 -2.55 -6.54
N ALA A 190 4.59 -3.30 -6.62
CA ALA A 190 3.58 -3.35 -5.58
C ALA A 190 3.38 -4.78 -5.08
N GLU A 191 3.28 -4.94 -3.76
CA GLU A 191 2.81 -6.18 -3.12
C GLU A 191 1.44 -5.91 -2.54
N LEU A 192 0.43 -6.67 -2.99
CA LEU A 192 -0.97 -6.49 -2.59
C LEU A 192 -1.50 -7.71 -1.86
N HIS A 193 -2.07 -7.49 -0.68
CA HIS A 193 -2.79 -8.48 0.09
C HIS A 193 -4.25 -8.09 0.28
N VAL A 194 -5.18 -8.95 -0.18
CA VAL A 194 -6.62 -8.79 0.07
C VAL A 194 -7.09 -9.89 1.03
N PHE A 195 -7.44 -9.52 2.24
CA PHE A 195 -7.81 -10.47 3.30
C PHE A 195 -9.32 -10.80 3.26
N PRO A 196 -9.70 -12.07 3.02
CA PRO A 196 -11.09 -12.46 2.81
C PRO A 196 -11.92 -12.33 4.08
N GLY A 197 -13.07 -11.63 4.01
CA GLY A 197 -14.01 -11.48 5.13
C GLY A 197 -13.53 -10.56 6.26
N GLY A 198 -12.32 -10.00 6.15
CA GLY A 198 -11.83 -8.98 7.07
C GLY A 198 -12.55 -7.65 6.88
N THR A 199 -12.49 -6.79 7.86
CA THR A 199 -13.03 -5.42 7.84
C THR A 199 -11.93 -4.41 8.10
N HIS A 200 -12.20 -3.13 7.88
CA HIS A 200 -11.25 -2.03 8.09
C HIS A 200 -10.62 -2.07 9.48
N ALA A 201 -9.30 -1.94 9.57
CA ALA A 201 -8.53 -2.01 10.81
C ALA A 201 -8.76 -3.30 11.61
N MET A 202 -8.89 -4.45 10.93
CA MET A 202 -9.25 -5.73 11.55
C MET A 202 -8.28 -6.16 12.65
N GLU A 203 -7.02 -5.77 12.61
CA GLU A 203 -6.01 -6.10 13.62
C GLU A 203 -6.15 -5.31 14.92
N GLU A 204 -6.83 -4.17 14.88
CA GLU A 204 -7.12 -3.35 16.04
C GLU A 204 -8.33 -3.91 16.83
N VAL A 205 -9.22 -4.62 16.15
CA VAL A 205 -10.47 -5.14 16.74
C VAL A 205 -10.44 -6.65 16.97
N SER A 206 -9.44 -7.35 16.48
CA SER A 206 -9.42 -8.82 16.51
C SER A 206 -8.00 -9.39 16.51
N THR A 207 -7.84 -10.52 17.20
CA THR A 207 -6.62 -11.35 17.20
C THR A 207 -6.76 -12.60 16.33
N THR A 208 -7.66 -12.56 15.36
CA THR A 208 -7.96 -13.68 14.47
C THR A 208 -6.76 -14.07 13.60
N TRP A 209 -6.89 -15.19 12.90
CA TRP A 209 -5.88 -15.61 11.90
C TRP A 209 -5.67 -14.57 10.79
N LEU A 210 -6.70 -13.79 10.43
CA LEU A 210 -6.59 -12.68 9.47
C LEU A 210 -5.63 -11.60 9.96
N ALA A 211 -5.81 -11.14 11.20
CA ALA A 211 -4.93 -10.13 11.82
C ALA A 211 -3.50 -10.64 11.93
N ARG A 212 -3.29 -11.93 12.29
CA ARG A 212 -1.97 -12.55 12.31
C ARG A 212 -1.37 -12.67 10.91
N GLY A 213 -2.19 -13.01 9.91
CA GLY A 213 -1.76 -13.08 8.50
C GLY A 213 -1.29 -11.72 7.98
N LEU A 214 -2.00 -10.65 8.31
CA LEU A 214 -1.59 -9.28 7.98
C LEU A 214 -0.24 -8.93 8.65
N GLY A 215 -0.08 -9.22 9.94
CA GLY A 215 1.18 -9.01 10.65
C GLY A 215 2.35 -9.75 10.00
N ALA A 216 2.16 -11.03 9.67
CA ALA A 216 3.18 -11.85 9.02
C ALA A 216 3.57 -11.32 7.62
N ALA A 217 2.61 -10.86 6.84
CA ALA A 217 2.85 -10.27 5.51
C ALA A 217 3.68 -8.98 5.61
N ARG A 218 3.32 -8.09 6.56
CA ARG A 218 4.08 -6.86 6.85
C ARG A 218 5.52 -7.18 7.26
N ASP A 219 5.69 -8.12 8.21
CA ASP A 219 7.01 -8.51 8.73
C ASP A 219 7.90 -9.05 7.61
N ALA A 220 7.37 -9.93 6.76
CA ALA A 220 8.08 -10.50 5.64
C ALA A 220 8.48 -9.42 4.59
N TRP A 221 7.59 -8.45 4.30
CA TRP A 221 7.90 -7.37 3.38
C TRP A 221 8.98 -6.43 3.93
N VAL A 222 8.87 -6.04 5.20
CA VAL A 222 9.86 -5.17 5.87
C VAL A 222 11.21 -5.88 5.96
N GLU A 223 11.25 -7.18 6.24
CA GLU A 223 12.49 -7.95 6.25
C GLU A 223 13.19 -7.93 4.89
N ARG A 224 12.46 -8.23 3.79
CA ARG A 224 13.02 -8.15 2.42
C ARG A 224 13.50 -6.76 2.05
N LEU A 225 12.86 -5.72 2.58
CA LEU A 225 13.25 -4.34 2.30
C LEU A 225 14.49 -3.90 3.08
N LEU A 226 14.63 -4.34 4.34
CA LEU A 226 15.68 -3.87 5.25
C LEU A 226 16.89 -4.80 5.31
N VAL A 227 16.72 -6.09 5.04
CA VAL A 227 17.83 -7.07 5.07
C VAL A 227 18.28 -7.32 3.64
N PRO A 228 19.51 -6.94 3.27
CA PRO A 228 20.04 -7.23 1.95
C PRO A 228 20.10 -8.73 1.74
N GLU A 229 19.40 -9.24 0.74
CA GLU A 229 19.62 -10.58 0.22
C GLU A 229 20.80 -10.56 -0.75
N ASP A 230 21.38 -11.75 -1.00
CA ASP A 230 22.38 -11.91 -2.05
C ASP A 230 21.84 -11.30 -3.37
N PRO A 231 22.59 -10.41 -4.04
CA PRO A 231 22.13 -9.74 -5.27
C PRO A 231 21.57 -10.69 -6.34
N GLY A 232 21.97 -11.96 -6.33
CA GLY A 232 21.46 -12.99 -7.23
C GLY A 232 20.07 -13.52 -6.91
N THR A 233 19.54 -13.27 -5.71
CA THR A 233 18.24 -13.76 -5.24
C THR A 233 17.22 -12.65 -4.99
N ASN A 234 17.65 -11.38 -5.03
CA ASN A 234 16.79 -10.24 -4.73
C ASN A 234 15.88 -9.90 -5.91
N LEU A 235 14.65 -10.42 -5.89
CA LEU A 235 13.63 -10.13 -6.90
C LEU A 235 13.29 -8.63 -7.00
N LEU A 236 13.46 -7.85 -5.93
CA LEU A 236 13.27 -6.40 -5.95
C LEU A 236 14.37 -5.69 -6.73
N ALA A 237 15.62 -6.19 -6.68
CA ALA A 237 16.71 -5.68 -7.49
C ALA A 237 16.48 -5.98 -8.98
N VAL A 238 15.95 -7.16 -9.31
CA VAL A 238 15.56 -7.53 -10.68
C VAL A 238 14.43 -6.64 -11.20
N ALA A 239 13.42 -6.36 -10.38
CA ALA A 239 12.31 -5.49 -10.76
C ALA A 239 12.74 -4.04 -10.97
N ARG A 240 13.66 -3.51 -10.13
CA ARG A 240 14.23 -2.15 -10.26
C ARG A 240 15.10 -1.99 -11.51
N ALA A 241 15.74 -3.06 -11.98
CA ALA A 241 16.57 -3.02 -13.19
C ALA A 241 15.75 -2.92 -14.48
N GLY A 242 14.41 -2.99 -14.41
CA GLY A 242 13.53 -2.99 -15.60
C GLY A 242 13.75 -4.19 -16.54
N THR A 243 14.65 -5.06 -16.18
CA THR A 243 14.97 -6.26 -16.90
C THR A 243 14.43 -7.45 -16.11
N TYR A 244 13.14 -7.77 -16.33
CA TYR A 244 12.87 -9.21 -16.39
C TYR A 244 13.78 -9.72 -17.50
N PRO A 245 14.79 -10.56 -17.21
CA PRO A 245 15.47 -11.20 -18.32
C PRO A 245 14.34 -11.88 -19.09
N ALA A 246 14.13 -11.48 -20.34
CA ALA A 246 13.35 -12.28 -21.25
C ALA A 246 13.88 -13.68 -21.00
N LEU A 247 13.02 -14.62 -20.58
CA LEU A 247 13.42 -15.98 -20.27
C LEU A 247 14.33 -16.38 -21.41
N SER A 248 15.65 -16.34 -21.19
CA SER A 248 16.61 -16.56 -22.26
C SER A 248 16.31 -17.96 -22.76
N GLU A 249 16.38 -18.19 -24.06
CA GLU A 249 16.21 -19.51 -24.64
C GLU A 249 17.04 -20.59 -23.89
N GLN A 250 18.12 -20.19 -23.25
CA GLN A 250 18.96 -21.04 -22.39
C GLN A 250 18.28 -21.47 -21.08
N VAL A 251 17.43 -20.62 -20.46
CA VAL A 251 16.64 -20.99 -19.26
C VAL A 251 15.51 -21.92 -19.65
N LEU A 252 14.90 -21.69 -20.81
CA LEU A 252 13.89 -22.59 -21.36
C LEU A 252 14.51 -23.93 -21.80
N ALA A 253 15.69 -23.93 -22.38
CA ALA A 253 16.40 -25.14 -22.81
C ALA A 253 16.88 -26.03 -21.64
N GLY A 254 17.12 -25.45 -20.45
CA GLY A 254 17.49 -26.18 -19.25
C GLY A 254 16.33 -26.61 -18.35
N SER A 255 15.10 -26.17 -18.65
CA SER A 255 13.92 -26.50 -17.87
C SER A 255 13.42 -27.91 -18.21
N PRO A 256 13.00 -28.73 -17.22
CA PRO A 256 12.30 -29.97 -17.46
C PRO A 256 11.05 -29.83 -18.33
N LEU A 257 10.48 -28.62 -18.38
CA LEU A 257 9.33 -28.26 -19.22
C LEU A 257 9.69 -28.11 -20.72
N ALA A 258 10.99 -27.93 -21.06
CA ALA A 258 11.45 -27.80 -22.43
C ALA A 258 11.79 -29.14 -23.12
N GLN A 259 11.80 -30.24 -22.38
CA GLN A 259 12.23 -31.55 -22.87
C GLN A 259 11.10 -32.52 -23.14
N GLY A 260 9.84 -32.11 -22.97
CA GLY A 260 8.66 -32.92 -23.36
C GLY A 260 8.05 -32.44 -24.67
N PRO A 261 7.61 -33.36 -25.56
CA PRO A 261 6.82 -32.94 -26.70
C PRO A 261 5.54 -32.26 -26.18
N LEU A 262 5.23 -31.08 -26.72
CA LEU A 262 3.96 -30.36 -26.46
C LEU A 262 2.72 -31.09 -27.02
N GLU A 263 2.89 -32.34 -27.46
CA GLU A 263 1.82 -33.24 -27.87
C GLU A 263 1.14 -33.83 -26.63
N GLY A 264 0.13 -33.14 -26.10
CA GLY A 264 -0.67 -33.64 -24.98
C GLY A 264 -1.22 -32.58 -24.05
N LEU A 265 -0.95 -31.31 -24.26
CA LEU A 265 -1.71 -30.25 -23.61
C LEU A 265 -3.03 -30.05 -24.36
N GLU A 266 -3.95 -31.00 -24.19
CA GLU A 266 -5.36 -30.72 -24.41
C GLU A 266 -5.77 -29.69 -23.33
N VAL A 267 -6.05 -28.48 -23.78
CA VAL A 267 -6.79 -27.51 -23.00
C VAL A 267 -8.14 -28.13 -22.69
N LEU A 268 -8.29 -28.72 -21.51
CA LEU A 268 -9.57 -29.22 -21.02
C LEU A 268 -10.52 -28.04 -20.82
N HIS A 269 -11.12 -27.57 -21.89
CA HIS A 269 -12.37 -26.84 -21.86
C HIS A 269 -13.50 -27.84 -21.56
N HIS A 270 -13.62 -28.24 -20.30
CA HIS A 270 -14.87 -28.85 -19.82
C HIS A 270 -15.01 -28.52 -18.32
N GLY A 271 -16.08 -27.80 -18.01
CA GLY A 271 -16.56 -27.63 -16.66
C GLY A 271 -16.84 -28.98 -16.02
N ALA A 272 -16.00 -29.38 -15.08
CA ALA A 272 -16.33 -30.41 -14.14
C ALA A 272 -16.93 -29.75 -12.91
N ALA A 273 -18.25 -29.81 -12.77
CA ALA A 273 -18.91 -29.57 -11.48
C ALA A 273 -18.46 -30.71 -10.56
N VAL A 274 -17.69 -30.35 -9.52
CA VAL A 274 -17.43 -31.28 -8.41
C VAL A 274 -18.65 -31.21 -7.50
N GLY A 275 -19.53 -32.23 -7.63
CA GLY A 275 -20.57 -32.50 -6.66
C GLY A 275 -19.93 -33.03 -5.38
N LEU A 276 -20.03 -32.30 -4.27
CA LEU A 276 -19.79 -32.82 -2.95
C LEU A 276 -21.07 -33.49 -2.47
N ASP A 277 -21.13 -34.82 -2.53
CA ASP A 277 -22.06 -35.59 -1.74
C ASP A 277 -21.58 -35.54 -0.28
N VAL A 278 -22.42 -34.97 0.58
CA VAL A 278 -22.27 -35.03 2.02
C VAL A 278 -23.29 -36.01 2.54
N PRO A 279 -22.92 -37.06 3.33
CA PRO A 279 -23.88 -37.97 3.96
C PRO A 279 -24.71 -37.29 5.05
#